data_b1790ed65dfdc117a7a08154beb0f0c4
#
_entry.id   b1790ed65dfdc117a7a08154beb0f0c4
#
_cell.length_a   1.000
_cell.length_b   1.000
_cell.length_c   1.000
_cell.angle_alpha   90.00
_cell.angle_beta   90.00
_cell.angle_gamma   90.00
#
_symmetry.space_group_name_H-M   'P 1'
#
loop_
_entity.id
_entity.type
_entity.pdbx_description
1 polymer ?
#
loop_
_entity_poly.entity_id
_entity_poly.type
_entity_poly.pdbx_seq_one_letter_code
_entity_poly.pdbx_strand_id
1 'polypeptide(L)' 'MNQELEEGLISIAAPLTNRTGQTVAALNISGQANRTSAAMMQESLLPALLSAARTISRMMGAPRG' A
#
# COMPACT_ATOMS: atom_id res chain seq x y z
N MET A 1 -6.84 2.04 5.45
CA MET A 1 -6.62 1.73 4.04
C MET A 1 -7.13 2.86 3.19
N ASN A 2 -6.29 3.41 2.37
CA ASN A 2 -6.68 4.49 1.49
C ASN A 2 -6.74 3.99 0.06
N GLN A 3 -7.87 4.21 -0.56
CA GLN A 3 -8.05 3.91 -1.97
C GLN A 3 -8.64 5.14 -2.62
N GLU A 4 -7.96 5.66 -3.63
CA GLU A 4 -8.42 6.82 -4.35
C GLU A 4 -8.73 6.43 -5.78
N LEU A 5 -9.80 6.99 -6.32
CA LEU A 5 -10.19 6.84 -7.71
C LEU A 5 -10.09 8.19 -8.38
N GLU A 6 -9.22 8.29 -9.37
CA GLU A 6 -9.09 9.48 -10.21
C GLU A 6 -9.41 9.09 -11.64
N GLU A 7 -9.73 10.08 -12.47
CA GLU A 7 -10.00 9.83 -13.87
C GLU A 7 -8.78 9.14 -14.50
N GLY A 8 -8.98 7.93 -14.97
CA GLY A 8 -7.94 7.13 -15.61
C GLY A 8 -6.99 6.40 -14.68
N LEU A 9 -7.08 6.60 -13.35
CA LEU A 9 -6.18 5.95 -12.40
C LEU A 9 -6.90 5.35 -11.22
N ILE A 10 -6.41 4.22 -10.75
CA ILE A 10 -6.81 3.60 -9.49
C ILE A 10 -5.53 3.43 -8.65
N SER A 11 -5.56 3.88 -7.40
CA SER A 11 -4.39 3.77 -6.51
C SER A 11 -4.78 3.14 -5.19
N ILE A 12 -3.84 2.39 -4.60
CA ILE A 12 -3.92 1.93 -3.22
C ILE A 12 -2.60 2.26 -2.53
N ALA A 13 -2.68 2.49 -1.23
CA ALA A 13 -1.50 2.85 -0.46
C ALA A 13 -1.47 2.10 0.87
N ALA A 14 -0.26 1.83 1.37
CA ALA A 14 -0.05 1.23 2.68
C ALA A 14 0.96 2.07 3.45
N PRO A 15 0.77 2.24 4.78
CA PRO A 15 1.69 3.04 5.57
C PRO A 15 3.01 2.32 5.81
N LEU A 16 4.08 3.09 5.91
CA LEU A 16 5.38 2.63 6.35
C LEU A 16 5.63 3.21 7.74
N THR A 17 5.98 2.35 8.68
CA THR A 17 6.14 2.75 10.08
C THR A 17 7.60 2.60 10.53
N ASN A 18 7.96 3.41 11.52
CA ASN A 18 9.28 3.37 12.11
C ASN A 18 9.28 2.54 13.40
N ARG A 19 10.39 2.60 14.14
CA ARG A 19 10.59 1.84 15.37
C ARG A 19 9.51 2.08 16.42
N THR A 20 8.96 3.29 16.48
CA THR A 20 7.93 3.62 17.49
C THR A 20 6.53 3.30 17.00
N GLY A 21 6.38 2.75 15.79
CA GLY A 21 5.08 2.49 15.20
C GLY A 21 4.45 3.70 14.54
N GLN A 22 5.17 4.80 14.46
CA GLN A 22 4.68 6.02 13.85
C GLN A 22 4.78 5.91 12.32
N THR A 23 3.73 6.33 11.63
CA THR A 23 3.72 6.35 10.17
C THR A 23 4.57 7.52 9.68
N VAL A 24 5.59 7.21 8.89
CA VAL A 24 6.55 8.21 8.40
C VAL A 24 6.50 8.36 6.88
N ALA A 25 5.86 7.44 6.18
CA ALA A 25 5.76 7.47 4.72
C ALA A 25 4.64 6.55 4.27
N ALA A 26 4.43 6.46 2.97
CA ALA A 26 3.47 5.52 2.39
C ALA A 26 4.07 4.90 1.13
N LEU A 27 3.73 3.63 0.91
CA LEU A 27 4.04 2.91 -0.31
C LEU A 27 2.74 2.77 -1.08
N ASN A 28 2.76 3.07 -2.37
CA ASN A 28 1.53 2.96 -3.16
C ASN A 28 1.74 2.19 -4.46
N ILE A 29 0.62 1.68 -4.97
CA ILE A 29 0.54 1.06 -6.29
C ILE A 29 -0.57 1.76 -7.04
N SER A 30 -0.30 2.13 -8.29
CA SER A 30 -1.29 2.74 -9.17
C SER A 30 -1.45 1.89 -10.43
N GLY A 31 -2.68 1.85 -10.93
CA GLY A 31 -2.99 1.16 -12.17
C GLY A 31 -3.92 1.99 -13.04
N GLN A 32 -3.94 1.67 -14.34
CA GLN A 32 -4.86 2.33 -15.26
C GLN A 32 -6.25 1.73 -15.09
N ALA A 33 -7.26 2.60 -14.96
CA ALA A 33 -8.62 2.17 -14.68
C ALA A 33 -9.21 1.30 -15.79
N ASN A 34 -8.73 1.42 -17.00
CA ASN A 34 -9.20 0.60 -18.12
C ASN A 34 -8.56 -0.80 -18.15
N ARG A 35 -7.55 -1.05 -17.33
CA ARG A 35 -6.86 -2.34 -17.25
C ARG A 35 -6.97 -3.00 -15.90
N THR A 36 -7.18 -2.20 -14.86
CA THR A 36 -7.18 -2.67 -13.48
C THR A 36 -8.43 -2.19 -12.79
N SER A 37 -9.22 -3.11 -12.26
CA SER A 37 -10.40 -2.76 -11.48
C SER A 37 -10.04 -2.57 -10.02
N ALA A 38 -10.91 -1.89 -9.27
CA ALA A 38 -10.76 -1.75 -7.82
C ALA A 38 -10.75 -3.12 -7.15
N ALA A 39 -11.55 -4.06 -7.63
CA ALA A 39 -11.56 -5.41 -7.07
C ALA A 39 -10.22 -6.11 -7.26
N MET A 40 -9.61 -6.00 -8.44
CA MET A 40 -8.30 -6.59 -8.69
C MET A 40 -7.23 -5.97 -7.79
N MET A 41 -7.27 -4.65 -7.61
CA MET A 41 -6.36 -3.97 -6.69
C MET A 41 -6.46 -4.55 -5.28
N GLN A 42 -7.68 -4.72 -4.78
CA GLN A 42 -7.89 -5.22 -3.42
C GLN A 42 -7.56 -6.69 -3.29
N GLU A 43 -7.92 -7.51 -4.26
CA GLU A 43 -7.76 -8.96 -4.14
C GLU A 43 -6.34 -9.44 -4.43
N SER A 44 -5.68 -8.82 -5.40
CA SER A 44 -4.39 -9.30 -5.89
C SER A 44 -3.23 -8.42 -5.49
N LEU A 45 -3.38 -7.11 -5.61
CA LEU A 45 -2.28 -6.18 -5.41
C LEU A 45 -2.16 -5.69 -3.97
N LEU A 46 -3.29 -5.54 -3.26
CA LEU A 46 -3.25 -5.06 -1.88
C LEU A 46 -2.49 -6.01 -0.94
N PRO A 47 -2.72 -7.33 -0.97
CA PRO A 47 -1.91 -8.21 -0.11
C PRO A 47 -0.42 -8.10 -0.37
N ALA A 48 -0.02 -7.99 -1.64
CA ALA A 48 1.39 -7.81 -1.99
C ALA A 48 1.93 -6.47 -1.49
N LEU A 49 1.14 -5.41 -1.62
CA LEU A 49 1.52 -4.08 -1.13
C LEU A 49 1.69 -4.08 0.39
N LEU A 50 0.75 -4.69 1.11
CA LEU A 50 0.84 -4.77 2.57
C LEU A 50 2.05 -5.59 3.01
N SER A 51 2.35 -6.68 2.32
CA SER A 51 3.51 -7.49 2.63
C SER A 51 4.81 -6.69 2.42
N ALA A 52 4.90 -5.97 1.30
CA ALA A 52 6.06 -5.13 1.03
C ALA A 52 6.21 -4.01 2.06
N ALA A 53 5.10 -3.37 2.43
CA ALA A 53 5.11 -2.30 3.43
C ALA A 53 5.58 -2.82 4.78
N ARG A 54 5.14 -4.02 5.19
CA ARG A 54 5.60 -4.62 6.45
C ARG A 54 7.10 -4.91 6.41
N THR A 55 7.59 -5.43 5.30
CA THR A 55 9.01 -5.72 5.15
C THR A 55 9.84 -4.44 5.24
N ILE A 56 9.44 -3.40 4.51
CA ILE A 56 10.14 -2.12 4.54
C ILE A 56 10.09 -1.51 5.94
N SER A 57 8.92 -1.53 6.58
CA SER A 57 8.77 -0.99 7.94
C SER A 57 9.70 -1.69 8.92
N ARG A 58 9.80 -3.02 8.83
CA ARG A 58 10.74 -3.76 9.70
C ARG A 58 12.18 -3.38 9.45
N MET A 59 12.56 -3.13 8.19
CA MET A 59 13.89 -2.63 7.88
C MET A 59 14.15 -1.25 8.48
N MET A 60 13.10 -0.48 8.70
CA MET A 60 13.16 0.82 9.37
C MET A 60 13.05 0.70 10.89
N GLY A 61 12.98 -0.50 11.42
CA GLY A 61 12.96 -0.76 12.85
C GLY A 61 11.59 -0.90 13.48
N ALA A 62 10.52 -0.97 12.67
CA ALA A 62 9.18 -1.11 13.21
C ALA A 62 9.01 -2.42 13.97
N PRO A 63 8.20 -2.45 15.06
CA PRO A 63 7.91 -3.67 15.77
C PRO A 63 7.19 -4.67 14.88
N ARG A 64 7.40 -5.96 15.18
CA ARG A 64 6.61 -7.01 14.55
C ARG A 64 5.17 -6.94 15.03
N GLY A 65 4.27 -7.15 14.11
CA GLY A 65 2.89 -7.17 14.51
C GLY A 65 1.93 -6.77 13.44
#